data_0ca58263056ea4e836567e0f6aa31345
#
_entry.id   0ca58263056ea4e836567e0f6aa31345
#
_cell.length_a   1.000
_cell.length_b   1.000
_cell.length_c   1.000
_cell.angle_alpha   90.00
_cell.angle_beta   90.00
_cell.angle_gamma   90.00
#
_symmetry.space_group_name_H-M   'P 1'
#
loop_
_entity.id
_entity.type
_entity.pdbx_description
1 polymer ?
#
loop_
_entity_poly.entity_id
_entity_poly.type
_entity_poly.pdbx_seq_one_letter_code
_entity_poly.pdbx_strand_id
1 'polypeptide(L)'
;MDEKDMQIFLTLADTGNLTRTAEKLYLAQPTLSKRLQNMESELGATLFLRSKQGVTLTPAGEEARKVIQRTVQDFSTLREQLQLRKNTICGTLRIEASIDYSKYRLPQVLAAYTAQYPDVTLKVSTDHSRDCIKKLQDGNVHLAIVRGEYDWDEGKILLEREPVCLIRSRENADVPLSEMRYIGRDANPEHMSMKARWLMEHKMEPCSQLNVDGLSTCVAMVQAGLGWSIVPEICLNYFDGISEPLFFADGTPLSRSTYLLYRKRESELPQVREFIRIVCTMSKH
;
A
#
# COMPACT_ATOMS: atom_id res chain seq x y z
N MET A 1 25.33 -1.26 20.70
CA MET A 1 24.45 -0.59 19.71
C MET A 1 23.27 0.03 20.46
N ASP A 2 23.04 1.34 20.37
CA ASP A 2 21.95 2.09 20.99
C ASP A 2 20.88 2.52 19.96
N GLU A 3 19.80 3.18 20.43
CA GLU A 3 18.71 3.64 19.56
C GLU A 3 19.18 4.67 18.50
N LYS A 4 20.17 5.51 18.85
CA LYS A 4 20.76 6.45 17.89
C LYS A 4 21.56 5.73 16.82
N ASP A 5 22.25 4.66 17.17
CA ASP A 5 22.97 3.83 16.20
C ASP A 5 22.01 3.17 15.22
N MET A 6 20.89 2.64 15.71
CA MET A 6 19.83 2.06 14.86
C MET A 6 19.26 3.11 13.91
N GLN A 7 19.03 4.33 14.39
CA GLN A 7 18.52 5.42 13.56
C GLN A 7 19.53 5.87 12.50
N ILE A 8 20.82 5.92 12.86
CA ILE A 8 21.91 6.19 11.91
C ILE A 8 21.94 5.14 10.81
N PHE A 9 21.90 3.86 11.19
CA PHE A 9 21.90 2.75 10.26
C PHE A 9 20.74 2.84 9.25
N LEU A 10 19.51 3.00 9.74
CA LEU A 10 18.32 3.08 8.89
C LEU A 10 18.36 4.29 7.98
N THR A 11 18.75 5.46 8.50
CA THR A 11 18.83 6.69 7.70
C THR A 11 19.90 6.59 6.62
N LEU A 12 21.04 5.94 6.88
CA LEU A 12 22.08 5.71 5.88
C LEU A 12 21.64 4.72 4.83
N ALA A 13 20.95 3.66 5.22
CA ALA A 13 20.39 2.67 4.29
C ALA A 13 19.41 3.31 3.29
N ASP A 14 18.65 4.32 3.74
CA ASP A 14 17.68 5.03 2.90
C ASP A 14 18.32 6.12 2.01
N THR A 15 19.33 6.82 2.53
CA THR A 15 19.95 7.95 1.80
C THR A 15 21.07 7.53 0.86
N GLY A 16 21.73 6.41 1.14
CA GLY A 16 22.90 5.94 0.41
C GLY A 16 24.12 6.89 0.46
N ASN A 17 24.12 7.89 1.37
CA ASN A 17 25.12 8.94 1.40
C ASN A 17 25.42 9.42 2.81
N LEU A 18 26.69 9.28 3.24
CA LEU A 18 27.15 9.63 4.58
C LEU A 18 26.94 11.12 4.93
N THR A 19 27.26 12.03 4.01
CA THR A 19 27.14 13.46 4.23
C THR A 19 25.67 13.86 4.41
N ARG A 20 24.81 13.40 3.50
CA ARG A 20 23.37 13.66 3.55
C ARG A 20 22.71 13.04 4.80
N THR A 21 23.21 11.88 5.24
CA THR A 21 22.76 11.25 6.49
C THR A 21 23.16 12.08 7.70
N ALA A 22 24.40 12.55 7.72
CA ALA A 22 24.92 13.38 8.81
C ALA A 22 24.13 14.70 8.93
N GLU A 23 23.88 15.38 7.83
CA GLU A 23 23.03 16.58 7.76
C GLU A 23 21.63 16.30 8.30
N LYS A 24 20.98 15.23 7.83
CA LYS A 24 19.62 14.84 8.23
C LYS A 24 19.50 14.53 9.72
N LEU A 25 20.57 14.02 10.33
CA LEU A 25 20.62 13.65 11.74
C LEU A 25 21.29 14.72 12.63
N TYR A 26 21.68 15.86 12.06
CA TYR A 26 22.40 16.91 12.77
C TYR A 26 23.69 16.42 13.46
N LEU A 27 24.44 15.56 12.77
CA LEU A 27 25.69 14.98 13.25
C LEU A 27 26.87 15.42 12.36
N ALA A 28 28.07 15.47 12.95
CA ALA A 28 29.29 15.56 12.16
C ALA A 28 29.58 14.23 11.44
N GLN A 29 29.95 14.28 10.16
CA GLN A 29 30.25 13.06 9.37
C GLN A 29 31.28 12.13 10.03
N PRO A 30 32.40 12.63 10.64
CA PRO A 30 33.32 11.76 11.37
C PRO A 30 32.66 10.98 12.52
N THR A 31 31.77 11.62 13.27
CA THR A 31 31.00 11.00 14.36
C THR A 31 30.11 9.88 13.84
N LEU A 32 29.39 10.12 12.74
CA LEU A 32 28.57 9.12 12.07
C LEU A 32 29.39 7.94 11.60
N SER A 33 30.52 8.19 10.92
CA SER A 33 31.43 7.14 10.44
C SER A 33 32.01 6.28 11.58
N LYS A 34 32.37 6.89 12.72
CA LYS A 34 32.86 6.18 13.89
C LYS A 34 31.77 5.29 14.52
N ARG A 35 30.54 5.79 14.63
CA ARG A 35 29.41 5.00 15.14
C ARG A 35 29.09 3.80 14.26
N LEU A 36 29.14 3.96 12.94
CA LEU A 36 28.97 2.85 11.99
C LEU A 36 30.07 1.79 12.15
N GLN A 37 31.33 2.20 12.26
CA GLN A 37 32.43 1.26 12.50
C GLN A 37 32.27 0.50 13.82
N ASN A 38 31.86 1.17 14.89
CA ASN A 38 31.59 0.52 16.16
C ASN A 38 30.45 -0.51 16.04
N MET A 39 29.40 -0.18 15.30
CA MET A 39 28.26 -1.06 15.04
C MET A 39 28.69 -2.31 14.27
N GLU A 40 29.47 -2.14 13.18
CA GLU A 40 30.02 -3.25 12.38
C GLU A 40 30.96 -4.13 13.22
N SER A 41 31.78 -3.52 14.07
CA SER A 41 32.66 -4.23 15.01
C SER A 41 31.88 -5.02 16.07
N GLU A 42 30.83 -4.44 16.64
CA GLU A 42 29.99 -5.10 17.66
C GLU A 42 29.22 -6.28 17.09
N LEU A 43 28.73 -6.16 15.84
CA LEU A 43 28.00 -7.21 15.14
C LEU A 43 28.91 -8.22 14.42
N GLY A 44 30.21 -7.94 14.34
CA GLY A 44 31.19 -8.80 13.69
C GLY A 44 31.01 -8.94 12.18
N ALA A 45 30.35 -7.97 11.56
CA ALA A 45 30.03 -8.01 10.11
C ALA A 45 30.10 -6.62 9.49
N THR A 46 30.58 -6.53 8.25
CA THR A 46 30.49 -5.32 7.42
C THR A 46 29.04 -5.17 6.94
N LEU A 47 28.41 -4.06 7.28
CA LEU A 47 27.00 -3.81 6.94
C LEU A 47 26.84 -2.93 5.71
N PHE A 48 27.85 -2.10 5.40
CA PHE A 48 27.82 -1.17 4.28
C PHE A 48 29.05 -1.30 3.38
N LEU A 49 28.83 -1.28 2.09
CA LEU A 49 29.85 -1.10 1.06
C LEU A 49 29.95 0.37 0.69
N ARG A 50 31.18 0.92 0.71
CA ARG A 50 31.47 2.29 0.30
C ARG A 50 32.07 2.31 -1.09
N SER A 51 31.50 3.11 -1.99
CA SER A 51 31.99 3.28 -3.35
C SER A 51 32.03 4.78 -3.72
N LYS A 52 32.59 5.09 -4.90
CA LYS A 52 32.53 6.46 -5.46
C LYS A 52 31.10 6.91 -5.78
N GLN A 53 30.16 5.97 -5.93
CA GLN A 53 28.76 6.22 -6.24
C GLN A 53 27.89 6.37 -4.97
N GLY A 54 28.46 6.10 -3.78
CA GLY A 54 27.74 6.20 -2.52
C GLY A 54 27.96 4.98 -1.61
N VAL A 55 26.97 4.75 -0.76
CA VAL A 55 26.98 3.68 0.25
C VAL A 55 25.79 2.76 0.01
N THR A 56 26.03 1.46 -0.06
CA THR A 56 25.00 0.41 -0.26
C THR A 56 25.08 -0.63 0.84
N LEU A 57 23.98 -1.30 1.15
CA LEU A 57 23.98 -2.40 2.11
C LEU A 57 24.70 -3.64 1.54
N THR A 58 25.38 -4.38 2.42
CA THR A 58 25.79 -5.75 2.16
C THR A 58 24.63 -6.73 2.36
N PRO A 59 24.73 -8.02 1.99
CA PRO A 59 23.73 -9.01 2.39
C PRO A 59 23.52 -9.07 3.91
N ALA A 60 24.59 -8.96 4.71
CA ALA A 60 24.50 -8.86 6.17
C ALA A 60 23.81 -7.56 6.62
N GLY A 61 24.03 -6.46 5.90
CA GLY A 61 23.36 -5.19 6.10
C GLY A 61 21.84 -5.26 5.82
N GLU A 62 21.43 -5.97 4.80
CA GLU A 62 20.01 -6.19 4.50
C GLU A 62 19.32 -7.00 5.60
N GLU A 63 19.95 -8.04 6.12
CA GLU A 63 19.43 -8.78 7.26
C GLU A 63 19.38 -7.93 8.54
N ALA A 64 20.46 -7.17 8.81
CA ALA A 64 20.49 -6.23 9.93
C ALA A 64 19.39 -5.16 9.83
N ARG A 65 19.09 -4.66 8.61
CA ARG A 65 18.03 -3.69 8.36
C ARG A 65 16.68 -4.20 8.85
N LYS A 66 16.30 -5.42 8.52
CA LYS A 66 15.03 -6.02 8.93
C LYS A 66 14.91 -6.09 10.46
N VAL A 67 15.97 -6.56 11.12
CA VAL A 67 15.99 -6.70 12.59
C VAL A 67 15.97 -5.34 13.28
N ILE A 68 16.83 -4.41 12.86
CA ILE A 68 16.94 -3.06 13.44
C ILE A 68 15.62 -2.31 13.27
N GLN A 69 15.01 -2.38 12.09
CA GLN A 69 13.73 -1.73 11.81
C GLN A 69 12.63 -2.25 12.73
N ARG A 70 12.57 -3.56 12.93
CA ARG A 70 11.63 -4.21 13.85
C ARG A 70 11.90 -3.80 15.30
N THR A 71 13.15 -3.75 15.73
CA THR A 71 13.53 -3.36 17.10
C THR A 71 13.12 -1.93 17.40
N VAL A 72 13.40 -0.98 16.50
CA VAL A 72 12.96 0.43 16.66
C VAL A 72 11.45 0.54 16.77
N GLN A 73 10.73 -0.27 15.99
CA GLN A 73 9.27 -0.34 16.04
C GLN A 73 8.77 -0.90 17.38
N ASP A 74 9.36 -1.99 17.87
CA ASP A 74 9.00 -2.59 19.16
C ASP A 74 9.21 -1.62 20.32
N PHE A 75 10.29 -0.83 20.31
CA PHE A 75 10.51 0.24 21.31
C PHE A 75 9.46 1.35 21.21
N SER A 76 9.08 1.77 19.99
CA SER A 76 8.01 2.76 19.80
C SER A 76 6.68 2.24 20.35
N THR A 77 6.33 0.99 20.05
CA THR A 77 5.13 0.31 20.55
C THR A 77 5.13 0.21 22.08
N LEU A 78 6.25 -0.15 22.69
CA LEU A 78 6.38 -0.19 24.15
C LEU A 78 6.14 1.18 24.79
N ARG A 79 6.73 2.25 24.24
CA ARG A 79 6.50 3.62 24.73
C ARG A 79 5.04 4.02 24.63
N GLU A 80 4.38 3.68 23.53
CA GLU A 80 2.96 3.94 23.32
C GLU A 80 2.11 3.19 24.37
N GLN A 81 2.39 1.91 24.63
CA GLN A 81 1.70 1.12 25.65
C GLN A 81 1.88 1.69 27.07
N LEU A 82 3.05 2.21 27.38
CA LEU A 82 3.32 2.82 28.69
C LEU A 82 2.62 4.19 28.87
N GLN A 83 2.39 4.92 27.78
CA GLN A 83 1.63 6.18 27.79
C GLN A 83 0.12 6.00 27.95
N LEU A 84 -0.42 4.84 27.60
CA LEU A 84 -1.85 4.50 27.69
C LEU A 84 -2.41 4.48 29.13
N ARG A 85 -1.60 4.63 30.17
CA ARG A 85 -2.05 4.77 31.58
C ARG A 85 -2.93 6.01 31.84
N LYS A 86 -3.15 6.88 30.85
CA LYS A 86 -3.94 8.14 30.96
C LYS A 86 -5.36 8.07 30.43
N ASN A 87 -5.95 6.91 30.20
CA ASN A 87 -7.32 6.74 29.67
C ASN A 87 -7.62 7.39 28.30
N THR A 88 -6.63 7.90 27.59
CA THR A 88 -6.78 8.51 26.26
C THR A 88 -6.07 7.64 25.24
N ILE A 89 -6.75 7.35 24.12
CA ILE A 89 -6.13 6.65 22.99
C ILE A 89 -5.25 7.65 22.25
N CYS A 90 -3.93 7.40 22.29
CA CYS A 90 -2.90 8.24 21.67
C CYS A 90 -1.82 7.36 21.03
N GLY A 91 -0.75 7.96 20.53
CA GLY A 91 0.35 7.27 19.86
C GLY A 91 0.30 7.41 18.34
N THR A 92 1.03 6.55 17.65
CA THR A 92 1.10 6.62 16.18
C THR A 92 0.38 5.43 15.56
N LEU A 93 -0.52 5.70 14.61
CA LEU A 93 -1.12 4.69 13.75
C LEU A 93 -0.48 4.76 12.38
N ARG A 94 0.18 3.67 11.95
CA ARG A 94 0.84 3.53 10.65
C ARG A 94 0.01 2.65 9.74
N ILE A 95 -0.42 3.22 8.63
CA ILE A 95 -1.31 2.57 7.66
C ILE A 95 -0.62 2.56 6.30
N GLU A 96 -0.61 1.41 5.67
CA GLU A 96 -0.31 1.29 4.25
C GLU A 96 -1.59 0.93 3.51
N ALA A 97 -1.88 1.58 2.39
CA ALA A 97 -3.08 1.25 1.65
C ALA A 97 -2.85 1.29 0.15
N SER A 98 -3.55 0.41 -0.57
CA SER A 98 -3.51 0.41 -2.03
C SER A 98 -3.95 1.76 -2.59
N ILE A 99 -3.33 2.18 -3.70
CA ILE A 99 -3.53 3.50 -4.32
C ILE A 99 -5.01 3.84 -4.51
N ASP A 100 -5.78 2.92 -5.07
CA ASP A 100 -7.20 3.17 -5.36
C ASP A 100 -8.04 3.28 -4.08
N TYR A 101 -7.83 2.41 -3.08
CA TYR A 101 -8.52 2.50 -1.81
C TYR A 101 -8.17 3.80 -1.07
N SER A 102 -6.91 4.18 -1.10
CA SER A 102 -6.42 5.44 -0.51
C SER A 102 -7.09 6.67 -1.12
N LYS A 103 -7.38 6.62 -2.41
CA LYS A 103 -8.02 7.72 -3.13
C LYS A 103 -9.52 7.81 -2.90
N TYR A 104 -10.22 6.69 -2.88
CA TYR A 104 -11.68 6.69 -3.00
C TYR A 104 -12.43 6.31 -1.73
N ARG A 105 -11.80 5.63 -0.77
CA ARG A 105 -12.44 5.14 0.47
C ARG A 105 -11.76 5.62 1.75
N LEU A 106 -10.44 5.54 1.80
CA LEU A 106 -9.67 5.83 3.01
C LEU A 106 -9.90 7.23 3.59
N PRO A 107 -10.07 8.32 2.81
CA PRO A 107 -10.28 9.65 3.37
C PRO A 107 -11.47 9.74 4.32
N GLN A 108 -12.59 9.11 3.99
CA GLN A 108 -13.79 9.10 4.84
C GLN A 108 -13.56 8.31 6.13
N VAL A 109 -12.84 7.18 6.04
CA VAL A 109 -12.47 6.37 7.22
C VAL A 109 -11.56 7.16 8.15
N LEU A 110 -10.55 7.86 7.60
CA LEU A 110 -9.64 8.69 8.38
C LEU A 110 -10.37 9.87 9.03
N ALA A 111 -11.28 10.51 8.32
CA ALA A 111 -12.10 11.60 8.88
C ALA A 111 -12.93 11.12 10.10
N ALA A 112 -13.57 9.96 9.98
CA ALA A 112 -14.34 9.38 11.08
C ALA A 112 -13.42 8.97 12.27
N TYR A 113 -12.23 8.46 11.96
CA TYR A 113 -11.26 8.06 12.98
C TYR A 113 -10.68 9.26 13.72
N THR A 114 -10.22 10.30 13.02
CA THR A 114 -9.62 11.49 13.64
C THR A 114 -10.60 12.29 14.46
N ALA A 115 -11.88 12.30 14.09
CA ALA A 115 -12.94 12.93 14.88
C ALA A 115 -13.12 12.27 16.26
N GLN A 116 -12.89 10.94 16.36
CA GLN A 116 -13.04 10.20 17.61
C GLN A 116 -11.74 10.15 18.42
N TYR A 117 -10.58 10.14 17.74
CA TYR A 117 -9.25 9.96 18.35
C TYR A 117 -8.25 11.03 17.90
N PRO A 118 -8.47 12.31 18.31
CA PRO A 118 -7.65 13.44 17.84
C PRO A 118 -6.19 13.38 18.32
N ASP A 119 -5.91 12.67 19.42
CA ASP A 119 -4.56 12.53 19.97
C ASP A 119 -3.71 11.45 19.28
N VAL A 120 -4.25 10.75 18.28
CA VAL A 120 -3.52 9.76 17.51
C VAL A 120 -2.86 10.41 16.29
N THR A 121 -1.54 10.26 16.21
CA THR A 121 -0.78 10.67 15.03
C THR A 121 -0.97 9.64 13.91
N LEU A 122 -1.47 10.07 12.76
CA LEU A 122 -1.62 9.21 11.58
C LEU A 122 -0.39 9.31 10.68
N LYS A 123 0.15 8.15 10.29
CA LYS A 123 1.13 8.01 9.21
C LYS A 123 0.56 7.09 8.16
N VAL A 124 0.21 7.67 7.02
CA VAL A 124 -0.42 6.96 5.90
C VAL A 124 0.52 7.01 4.72
N SER A 125 0.78 5.88 4.12
CA SER A 125 1.47 5.77 2.84
C SER A 125 0.68 4.89 1.87
N THR A 126 0.94 5.06 0.58
CA THR A 126 0.19 4.40 -0.47
C THR A 126 1.13 3.74 -1.45
N ASP A 127 0.79 2.52 -1.85
CA ASP A 127 1.57 1.76 -2.81
C ASP A 127 0.72 0.68 -3.51
N HIS A 128 1.32 -0.12 -4.37
CA HIS A 128 0.68 -1.32 -4.89
C HIS A 128 0.49 -2.36 -3.78
N SER A 129 -0.59 -3.16 -3.87
CA SER A 129 -0.97 -4.10 -2.80
C SER A 129 0.16 -5.05 -2.37
N ARG A 130 1.04 -5.47 -3.29
CA ARG A 130 2.20 -6.33 -2.96
C ARG A 130 3.22 -5.61 -2.08
N ASP A 131 3.47 -4.34 -2.37
CA ASP A 131 4.41 -3.54 -1.60
C ASP A 131 3.82 -3.19 -0.24
N CYS A 132 2.50 -2.96 -0.17
CA CYS A 132 1.77 -2.81 1.10
C CYS A 132 1.95 -4.04 2.01
N ILE A 133 1.81 -5.25 1.43
CA ILE A 133 2.00 -6.51 2.17
C ILE A 133 3.44 -6.65 2.64
N LYS A 134 4.42 -6.36 1.78
CA LYS A 134 5.84 -6.41 2.14
C LYS A 134 6.16 -5.48 3.31
N LYS A 135 5.68 -4.24 3.30
CA LYS A 135 5.86 -3.29 4.41
C LYS A 135 5.21 -3.78 5.71
N LEU A 136 4.06 -4.47 5.61
CA LEU A 136 3.41 -5.09 6.77
C LEU A 136 4.23 -6.28 7.30
N GLN A 137 4.76 -7.13 6.42
CA GLN A 137 5.65 -8.25 6.79
C GLN A 137 6.92 -7.76 7.47
N ASP A 138 7.52 -6.70 6.95
CA ASP A 138 8.74 -6.08 7.48
C ASP A 138 8.48 -5.34 8.82
N GLY A 139 7.22 -5.18 9.23
CA GLY A 139 6.85 -4.48 10.45
C GLY A 139 6.87 -2.96 10.38
N ASN A 140 6.93 -2.39 9.19
CA ASN A 140 6.99 -0.94 8.99
C ASN A 140 5.67 -0.24 9.29
N VAL A 141 4.56 -0.99 9.17
CA VAL A 141 3.19 -0.50 9.38
C VAL A 141 2.42 -1.45 10.29
N HIS A 142 1.38 -0.96 10.94
CA HIS A 142 0.53 -1.75 11.83
C HIS A 142 -0.50 -2.56 11.05
N LEU A 143 -0.99 -1.99 9.95
CA LEU A 143 -1.98 -2.62 9.09
C LEU A 143 -1.82 -2.17 7.64
N ALA A 144 -2.31 -3.01 6.73
CA ALA A 144 -2.33 -2.75 5.31
C ALA A 144 -3.72 -2.99 4.72
N ILE A 145 -4.18 -2.10 3.83
CA ILE A 145 -5.41 -2.27 3.08
C ILE A 145 -5.06 -2.58 1.63
N VAL A 146 -5.37 -3.80 1.21
CA VAL A 146 -4.94 -4.35 -0.08
C VAL A 146 -6.12 -4.79 -0.92
N ARG A 147 -5.93 -4.81 -2.24
CA ARG A 147 -6.96 -5.19 -3.21
C ARG A 147 -6.49 -6.38 -4.06
N GLY A 148 -7.28 -7.43 -4.06
CA GLY A 148 -7.00 -8.74 -4.65
C GLY A 148 -6.87 -9.83 -3.59
N GLU A 149 -6.72 -11.06 -4.04
CA GLU A 149 -6.54 -12.20 -3.15
C GLU A 149 -5.05 -12.36 -2.82
N TYR A 150 -4.75 -12.50 -1.54
CA TYR A 150 -3.39 -12.70 -1.03
C TYR A 150 -3.44 -13.65 0.15
N ASP A 151 -2.42 -14.47 0.27
CA ASP A 151 -2.21 -15.31 1.44
C ASP A 151 -1.67 -14.45 2.59
N TRP A 152 -2.34 -14.56 3.73
CA TRP A 152 -1.96 -13.88 4.96
C TRP A 152 -2.43 -14.70 6.15
N ASP A 153 -1.50 -15.14 7.00
CA ASP A 153 -1.74 -16.14 8.06
C ASP A 153 -2.20 -15.52 9.38
N GLU A 154 -2.20 -14.18 9.49
CA GLU A 154 -2.60 -13.49 10.71
C GLU A 154 -4.00 -12.86 10.59
N GLY A 155 -4.17 -11.59 10.92
CA GLY A 155 -5.46 -10.91 10.82
C GLY A 155 -5.79 -10.52 9.38
N LYS A 156 -6.86 -11.11 8.82
CA LYS A 156 -7.37 -10.78 7.48
C LYS A 156 -8.88 -10.59 7.56
N ILE A 157 -9.34 -9.39 7.17
CA ILE A 157 -10.76 -9.03 7.19
C ILE A 157 -11.15 -8.57 5.78
N LEU A 158 -12.21 -9.17 5.23
CA LEU A 158 -12.82 -8.67 3.99
C LEU A 158 -13.57 -7.38 4.31
N LEU A 159 -13.17 -6.27 3.68
CA LEU A 159 -13.83 -4.98 3.82
C LEU A 159 -14.94 -4.79 2.79
N GLU A 160 -14.64 -5.09 1.53
CA GLU A 160 -15.52 -4.81 0.40
C GLU A 160 -15.31 -5.84 -0.70
N ARG A 161 -16.38 -6.22 -1.38
CA ARG A 161 -16.33 -6.93 -2.66
C ARG A 161 -17.15 -6.14 -3.66
N GLU A 162 -16.51 -5.56 -4.64
CA GLU A 162 -17.11 -4.68 -5.63
C GLU A 162 -17.13 -5.32 -7.01
N PRO A 163 -18.10 -4.99 -7.87
CA PRO A 163 -18.11 -5.44 -9.24
C PRO A 163 -16.97 -4.82 -10.05
N VAL A 164 -16.52 -5.54 -11.05
CA VAL A 164 -15.68 -5.01 -12.13
C VAL A 164 -16.59 -4.72 -13.32
N CYS A 165 -16.47 -3.52 -13.87
CA CYS A 165 -17.37 -3.01 -14.88
C CYS A 165 -16.64 -2.78 -16.20
N LEU A 166 -17.34 -3.01 -17.30
CA LEU A 166 -17.01 -2.46 -18.59
C LEU A 166 -17.46 -1.00 -18.62
N ILE A 167 -16.59 -0.11 -19.09
CA ILE A 167 -16.89 1.32 -19.19
C ILE A 167 -16.62 1.86 -20.58
N ARG A 168 -17.48 2.78 -21.03
CA ARG A 168 -17.33 3.56 -22.27
C ARG A 168 -17.97 4.95 -22.11
N SER A 169 -17.55 5.92 -22.93
CA SER A 169 -18.16 7.25 -22.92
C SER A 169 -19.59 7.17 -23.50
N ARG A 170 -20.45 8.12 -23.13
CA ARG A 170 -21.80 8.24 -23.69
C ARG A 170 -21.77 8.51 -25.19
N GLU A 171 -20.77 9.25 -25.68
CA GLU A 171 -20.59 9.56 -27.09
C GLU A 171 -20.38 8.29 -27.95
N ASN A 172 -19.81 7.26 -27.33
CA ASN A 172 -19.51 5.98 -27.98
C ASN A 172 -20.56 4.89 -27.67
N ALA A 173 -21.76 5.26 -27.22
CA ALA A 173 -22.79 4.33 -26.78
C ALA A 173 -23.17 3.31 -27.86
N ASP A 174 -23.28 3.76 -29.09
CA ASP A 174 -23.74 2.95 -30.27
C ASP A 174 -22.57 2.34 -31.05
N VAL A 175 -21.32 2.63 -30.69
CA VAL A 175 -20.14 2.09 -31.39
C VAL A 175 -19.86 0.68 -30.87
N PRO A 176 -19.72 -0.33 -31.76
CA PRO A 176 -19.35 -1.68 -31.38
C PRO A 176 -17.97 -1.69 -30.64
N LEU A 177 -17.86 -2.44 -29.58
CA LEU A 177 -16.60 -2.55 -28.82
C LEU A 177 -15.43 -3.06 -29.65
N SER A 178 -15.70 -3.90 -30.65
CA SER A 178 -14.72 -4.41 -31.62
C SER A 178 -14.09 -3.34 -32.49
N GLU A 179 -14.77 -2.22 -32.68
CA GLU A 179 -14.30 -1.08 -33.49
C GLU A 179 -13.63 -0.02 -32.62
N MET A 180 -13.74 -0.15 -31.30
CA MET A 180 -13.17 0.79 -30.34
C MET A 180 -11.84 0.30 -29.77
N ARG A 181 -10.96 1.25 -29.47
CA ARG A 181 -9.70 0.96 -28.80
C ARG A 181 -9.94 0.46 -27.38
N TYR A 182 -9.28 -0.62 -27.00
CA TYR A 182 -9.23 -1.05 -25.62
C TYR A 182 -8.13 -0.28 -24.86
N ILE A 183 -8.49 0.31 -23.74
CA ILE A 183 -7.56 1.00 -22.84
C ILE A 183 -7.24 0.04 -21.69
N GLY A 184 -6.06 -0.57 -21.78
CA GLY A 184 -5.56 -1.52 -20.81
C GLY A 184 -4.79 -0.85 -19.67
N ARG A 185 -4.61 -1.60 -18.60
CA ARG A 185 -3.71 -1.26 -17.53
C ARG A 185 -2.84 -2.46 -17.18
N ASP A 186 -1.55 -2.23 -17.06
CA ASP A 186 -0.64 -3.21 -16.47
C ASP A 186 -0.98 -3.37 -14.99
N ALA A 187 -1.54 -4.52 -14.65
CA ALA A 187 -2.08 -4.81 -13.34
C ALA A 187 -1.42 -6.07 -12.74
N ASN A 188 -1.78 -6.36 -11.49
CA ASN A 188 -1.45 -7.62 -10.85
C ASN A 188 -1.83 -8.82 -11.76
N PRO A 189 -0.96 -9.86 -11.90
CA PRO A 189 -1.20 -11.04 -12.72
C PRO A 189 -2.56 -11.70 -12.50
N GLU A 190 -3.06 -11.76 -11.27
CA GLU A 190 -4.38 -12.31 -10.95
C GLU A 190 -5.51 -11.51 -11.62
N HIS A 191 -5.43 -10.19 -11.54
CA HIS A 191 -6.42 -9.33 -12.19
C HIS A 191 -6.33 -9.37 -13.71
N MET A 192 -5.13 -9.53 -14.25
CA MET A 192 -4.91 -9.77 -15.67
C MET A 192 -5.54 -11.10 -16.09
N SER A 193 -5.40 -12.17 -15.30
CA SER A 193 -5.96 -13.48 -15.64
C SER A 193 -7.49 -13.49 -15.64
N MET A 194 -8.14 -12.79 -14.69
CA MET A 194 -9.60 -12.67 -14.65
C MET A 194 -10.16 -11.89 -15.85
N LYS A 195 -9.52 -10.77 -16.21
CA LYS A 195 -9.90 -10.01 -17.42
C LYS A 195 -9.70 -10.82 -18.70
N ALA A 196 -8.56 -11.49 -18.80
CA ALA A 196 -8.25 -12.33 -19.96
C ALA A 196 -9.26 -13.49 -20.09
N ARG A 197 -9.62 -14.14 -18.97
CA ARG A 197 -10.67 -15.17 -18.94
C ARG A 197 -11.99 -14.60 -19.44
N TRP A 198 -12.42 -13.44 -18.94
CA TRP A 198 -13.67 -12.81 -19.36
C TRP A 198 -13.68 -12.47 -20.85
N LEU A 199 -12.60 -11.85 -21.36
CA LEU A 199 -12.45 -11.53 -22.79
C LEU A 199 -12.51 -12.79 -23.66
N MET A 200 -11.85 -13.86 -23.26
CA MET A 200 -11.85 -15.14 -23.97
C MET A 200 -13.24 -15.78 -23.97
N GLU A 201 -13.94 -15.83 -22.84
CA GLU A 201 -15.30 -16.40 -22.73
C GLU A 201 -16.30 -15.63 -23.60
N HIS A 202 -16.13 -14.32 -23.75
CA HIS A 202 -17.00 -13.47 -24.57
C HIS A 202 -16.50 -13.30 -26.03
N LYS A 203 -15.44 -14.02 -26.40
CA LYS A 203 -14.84 -13.97 -27.77
C LYS A 203 -14.50 -12.54 -28.19
N MET A 204 -14.03 -11.75 -27.25
CA MET A 204 -13.65 -10.36 -27.51
C MET A 204 -12.13 -10.26 -27.69
N GLU A 205 -11.72 -9.81 -28.85
CA GLU A 205 -10.34 -9.47 -29.16
C GLU A 205 -10.25 -7.94 -29.36
N PRO A 206 -9.59 -7.22 -28.43
CA PRO A 206 -9.43 -5.77 -28.57
C PRO A 206 -8.66 -5.43 -29.85
N CYS A 207 -9.21 -4.59 -30.72
CA CYS A 207 -8.61 -4.22 -32.00
C CYS A 207 -7.33 -3.40 -31.90
N SER A 208 -7.14 -2.69 -30.78
CA SER A 208 -5.90 -1.98 -30.43
C SER A 208 -5.81 -1.77 -28.93
N GLN A 209 -4.58 -1.67 -28.43
CA GLN A 209 -4.34 -1.44 -27.01
C GLN A 209 -3.68 -0.08 -26.78
N LEU A 210 -4.19 0.63 -25.81
CA LEU A 210 -3.55 1.77 -25.17
C LEU A 210 -3.32 1.38 -23.72
N ASN A 211 -2.08 1.28 -23.27
CA ASN A 211 -1.75 0.88 -21.91
C ASN A 211 -1.41 2.10 -21.06
N VAL A 212 -1.94 2.11 -19.84
CA VAL A 212 -1.66 3.12 -18.81
C VAL A 212 -1.32 2.42 -17.51
N ASP A 213 -0.63 3.11 -16.63
CA ASP A 213 -0.22 2.59 -15.31
C ASP A 213 -1.27 2.81 -14.21
N GLY A 214 -2.13 3.83 -14.33
CA GLY A 214 -3.11 4.23 -13.34
C GLY A 214 -4.57 3.99 -13.75
N LEU A 215 -5.40 3.48 -12.83
CA LEU A 215 -6.86 3.32 -13.06
C LEU A 215 -7.56 4.66 -13.28
N SER A 216 -7.21 5.69 -12.54
CA SER A 216 -7.80 7.02 -12.73
C SER A 216 -7.49 7.62 -14.11
N THR A 217 -6.29 7.39 -14.62
CA THR A 217 -5.90 7.80 -15.98
C THR A 217 -6.70 7.02 -17.02
N CYS A 218 -6.86 5.71 -16.81
CA CYS A 218 -7.67 4.86 -17.67
C CYS A 218 -9.12 5.36 -17.75
N VAL A 219 -9.77 5.62 -16.62
CA VAL A 219 -11.14 6.16 -16.54
C VAL A 219 -11.25 7.52 -17.24
N ALA A 220 -10.29 8.42 -17.02
CA ALA A 220 -10.28 9.73 -17.67
C ALA A 220 -10.16 9.64 -19.22
N MET A 221 -9.34 8.72 -19.72
CA MET A 221 -9.22 8.48 -21.16
C MET A 221 -10.50 7.91 -21.76
N VAL A 222 -11.17 6.98 -21.06
CA VAL A 222 -12.48 6.47 -21.49
C VAL A 222 -13.51 7.60 -21.52
N GLN A 223 -13.52 8.44 -20.48
CA GLN A 223 -14.42 9.59 -20.43
C GLN A 223 -14.20 10.59 -21.56
N ALA A 224 -12.96 10.75 -22.00
CA ALA A 224 -12.59 11.57 -23.15
C ALA A 224 -12.89 10.91 -24.51
N GLY A 225 -13.58 9.77 -24.54
CA GLY A 225 -13.99 9.09 -25.77
C GLY A 225 -12.90 8.30 -26.50
N LEU A 226 -11.72 8.10 -25.88
CA LEU A 226 -10.57 7.44 -26.53
C LEU A 226 -10.73 5.93 -26.70
N GLY A 227 -11.76 5.33 -26.07
CA GLY A 227 -12.03 3.90 -26.16
C GLY A 227 -12.88 3.38 -25.00
N TRP A 228 -12.73 2.11 -24.69
CA TRP A 228 -13.41 1.42 -23.60
C TRP A 228 -12.43 0.69 -22.69
N SER A 229 -12.86 0.35 -21.47
CA SER A 229 -12.01 -0.38 -20.53
C SER A 229 -12.81 -1.26 -19.58
N ILE A 230 -12.08 -2.10 -18.83
CA ILE A 230 -12.60 -2.93 -17.76
C ILE A 230 -11.93 -2.47 -16.45
N VAL A 231 -12.72 -1.88 -15.55
CA VAL A 231 -12.24 -1.28 -14.30
C VAL A 231 -13.13 -1.65 -13.11
N PRO A 232 -12.58 -1.69 -11.87
CA PRO A 232 -13.40 -1.86 -10.66
C PRO A 232 -14.30 -0.65 -10.40
N GLU A 233 -15.47 -0.89 -9.82
CA GLU A 233 -16.50 0.12 -9.56
C GLU A 233 -15.99 1.28 -8.66
N ILE A 234 -15.09 1.02 -7.73
CA ILE A 234 -14.51 2.06 -6.84
C ILE A 234 -13.98 3.28 -7.59
N CYS A 235 -13.53 3.09 -8.85
CA CYS A 235 -12.96 4.16 -9.66
C CYS A 235 -13.99 5.02 -10.37
N LEU A 236 -15.28 4.69 -10.27
CA LEU A 236 -16.36 5.28 -11.07
C LEU A 236 -17.14 6.40 -10.36
N ASN A 237 -16.74 6.83 -9.17
CA ASN A 237 -17.47 7.85 -8.39
C ASN A 237 -17.76 9.16 -9.15
N TYR A 238 -16.94 9.52 -10.12
CA TYR A 238 -17.07 10.74 -10.93
C TYR A 238 -17.10 10.44 -12.42
N PHE A 239 -17.36 9.20 -12.79
CA PHE A 239 -17.45 8.78 -14.19
C PHE A 239 -18.86 9.07 -14.72
N ASP A 240 -18.95 9.94 -15.73
CA ASP A 240 -20.21 10.26 -16.42
C ASP A 240 -20.27 9.56 -17.79
N GLY A 241 -20.18 8.24 -17.77
CA GLY A 241 -20.27 7.39 -18.94
C GLY A 241 -21.22 6.22 -18.71
N ILE A 242 -21.15 5.23 -19.59
CA ILE A 242 -21.87 3.96 -19.46
C ILE A 242 -20.98 2.99 -18.70
N SER A 243 -21.54 2.38 -17.66
CA SER A 243 -20.87 1.37 -16.83
C SER A 243 -21.79 0.14 -16.70
N GLU A 244 -21.25 -1.03 -17.04
CA GLU A 244 -21.98 -2.29 -17.04
C GLU A 244 -21.19 -3.31 -16.19
N PRO A 245 -21.75 -3.85 -15.08
CA PRO A 245 -21.10 -4.92 -14.32
C PRO A 245 -20.88 -6.16 -15.16
N LEU A 246 -19.73 -6.81 -15.01
CA LEU A 246 -19.34 -7.96 -15.80
C LEU A 246 -19.59 -9.27 -15.06
N PHE A 247 -20.02 -10.27 -15.82
CA PHE A 247 -20.24 -11.63 -15.36
C PHE A 247 -19.51 -12.62 -16.27
N PHE A 248 -19.00 -13.69 -15.69
CA PHE A 248 -18.47 -14.82 -16.45
C PHE A 248 -19.62 -15.59 -17.13
N ALA A 249 -19.30 -16.46 -18.09
CA ALA A 249 -20.28 -17.26 -18.80
C ALA A 249 -21.14 -18.18 -17.91
N ASP A 250 -20.62 -18.54 -16.73
CA ASP A 250 -21.33 -19.31 -15.70
C ASP A 250 -22.26 -18.47 -14.80
N GLY A 251 -22.38 -17.16 -15.07
CA GLY A 251 -23.17 -16.21 -14.28
C GLY A 251 -22.47 -15.68 -13.01
N THR A 252 -21.25 -16.12 -12.73
CA THR A 252 -20.47 -15.61 -11.58
C THR A 252 -20.07 -14.15 -11.84
N PRO A 253 -20.28 -13.22 -10.88
CA PRO A 253 -19.87 -11.84 -11.08
C PRO A 253 -18.35 -11.70 -11.11
N LEU A 254 -17.86 -10.92 -12.07
CA LEU A 254 -16.47 -10.49 -12.07
C LEU A 254 -16.30 -9.42 -10.98
N SER A 255 -15.66 -9.76 -9.88
CA SER A 255 -15.56 -8.91 -8.72
C SER A 255 -14.13 -8.75 -8.22
N ARG A 256 -13.90 -7.72 -7.42
CA ARG A 256 -12.62 -7.47 -6.76
C ARG A 256 -12.81 -7.27 -5.26
N SER A 257 -12.06 -8.03 -4.48
CA SER A 257 -12.09 -7.94 -3.02
C SER A 257 -11.06 -6.94 -2.51
N THR A 258 -11.41 -6.26 -1.42
CA THR A 258 -10.51 -5.42 -0.63
C THR A 258 -10.41 -5.99 0.77
N TYR A 259 -9.20 -6.18 1.26
CA TYR A 259 -8.92 -6.74 2.58
C TYR A 259 -8.14 -5.78 3.45
N LEU A 260 -8.47 -5.78 4.74
CA LEU A 260 -7.62 -5.26 5.79
C LEU A 260 -6.76 -6.40 6.31
N LEU A 261 -5.45 -6.22 6.26
CA LEU A 261 -4.45 -7.12 6.79
C LEU A 261 -3.76 -6.48 7.99
N TYR A 262 -3.51 -7.25 9.04
CA TYR A 262 -2.79 -6.79 10.21
C TYR A 262 -2.10 -7.94 10.94
N ARG A 263 -1.07 -7.64 11.71
CA ARG A 263 -0.46 -8.62 12.60
C ARG A 263 -1.27 -8.69 13.90
N LYS A 264 -1.58 -9.88 14.39
CA LYS A 264 -2.40 -10.09 15.60
C LYS A 264 -1.87 -9.33 16.81
N ARG A 265 -0.53 -9.29 16.98
CA ARG A 265 0.12 -8.53 18.05
C ARG A 265 -0.20 -7.03 17.97
N GLU A 266 -0.25 -6.46 16.78
CA GLU A 266 -0.51 -5.03 16.58
C GLU A 266 -1.97 -4.65 16.87
N SER A 267 -2.90 -5.59 16.72
CA SER A 267 -4.33 -5.35 17.02
C SER A 267 -4.62 -5.18 18.51
N GLU A 268 -3.67 -5.51 19.40
CA GLU A 268 -3.77 -5.23 20.82
C GLU A 268 -3.55 -3.75 21.15
N LEU A 269 -2.91 -3.00 20.27
CA LEU A 269 -2.73 -1.56 20.41
C LEU A 269 -4.08 -0.85 20.27
N PRO A 270 -4.52 -0.04 21.25
CA PRO A 270 -5.84 0.58 21.24
C PRO A 270 -6.11 1.40 19.98
N GLN A 271 -5.13 2.18 19.49
CA GLN A 271 -5.28 2.98 18.27
C GLN A 271 -5.48 2.09 17.02
N VAL A 272 -4.86 0.92 16.98
CA VAL A 272 -5.02 -0.05 15.88
C VAL A 272 -6.38 -0.74 15.95
N ARG A 273 -6.75 -1.22 17.14
CA ARG A 273 -8.04 -1.88 17.38
C ARG A 273 -9.23 -0.99 17.02
N GLU A 274 -9.18 0.27 17.43
CA GLU A 274 -10.26 1.21 17.14
C GLU A 274 -10.34 1.57 15.64
N PHE A 275 -9.19 1.64 14.97
CA PHE A 275 -9.19 1.82 13.52
C PHE A 275 -9.82 0.61 12.80
N ILE A 276 -9.46 -0.62 13.20
CA ILE A 276 -10.07 -1.85 12.66
C ILE A 276 -11.60 -1.80 12.86
N ARG A 277 -12.07 -1.43 14.05
CA ARG A 277 -13.49 -1.30 14.34
C ARG A 277 -14.20 -0.31 13.41
N ILE A 278 -13.63 0.89 13.23
CA ILE A 278 -14.22 1.94 12.40
C ILE A 278 -14.26 1.52 10.93
N VAL A 279 -13.14 1.05 10.39
CA VAL A 279 -13.09 0.65 8.98
C VAL A 279 -14.07 -0.48 8.69
N CYS A 280 -14.17 -1.49 9.58
CA CYS A 280 -15.14 -2.57 9.43
C CYS A 280 -16.60 -2.09 9.52
N THR A 281 -16.89 -1.10 10.34
CA THR A 281 -18.24 -0.54 10.46
C THR A 281 -18.62 0.22 9.19
N MET A 282 -17.71 0.98 8.62
CA MET A 282 -17.94 1.79 7.41
C MET A 282 -17.97 0.95 6.12
N SER A 283 -17.35 -0.23 6.13
CA SER A 283 -17.24 -1.13 4.96
C SER A 283 -18.43 -2.08 4.80
N LYS A 284 -19.37 -2.14 5.75
CA LYS A 284 -20.52 -3.05 5.76
C LYS A 284 -21.77 -2.50 5.04
N HIS A 285 -21.58 -1.53 4.15
CA HIS A 285 -22.70 -0.95 3.40
C HIS A 285 -22.55 -1.14 1.90
#